data_13f543969af59d9fa25621eb476c2451
#
_entry.id   13f543969af59d9fa25621eb476c2451
#
_cell.length_a   1.000
_cell.length_b   1.000
_cell.length_c   1.000
_cell.angle_alpha   90.00
_cell.angle_beta   90.00
_cell.angle_gamma   90.00
#
_symmetry.space_group_name_H-M   'P 1'
#
loop_
_entity.id
_entity.type
_entity.pdbx_description
1 polymer ?
#
loop_
_entity_poly.entity_id
_entity_poly.type
_entity_poly.pdbx_seq_one_letter_code
_entity_poly.pdbx_strand_id
1 'polypeptide(L)'
;STISYPKSITLIESGAFEDSSITKYPTWLSKGNNGDYGIFTKIKYKGTDKYSEAYKVLKIVNKERKSKGLSELKMDKDLLDVAMQRAAEVALYFSHTRPDGSSCFSATDKMEAENIAGGQSSADAVMTSWMNSAGHRANILTSYFKTIGIGCFTQGGTVFWVQCFGTDTPATISRPADKNVVVTVTVDGDFLSKTKLRLDSSSYNLKIGNKKTVKLYVQNPEWASQNVLLDNSNFTFKSYNTKKATISATGKINAKTVGKYKIKATLKNATGTSVTKSGKITFPQPKIKVTVKKKKAIVTWKKLKAAKGYYVYRREAKGKKYTKWKKVKNIKKNTTVKYKDSKLKKGKTYQYKVVAYNRKNKGTSAI
;
A
#
# COMPACT_ATOMS: atom_id res chain seq x y z
N SER A 1 -0.26 46.13 7.60
CA SER A 1 -1.61 45.64 7.95
C SER A 1 -1.51 44.17 8.39
N THR A 2 -2.12 43.84 9.52
CA THR A 2 -2.15 42.45 10.01
C THR A 2 -3.39 41.79 9.44
N ILE A 3 -3.23 40.77 8.57
CA ILE A 3 -4.36 39.97 8.12
C ILE A 3 -4.58 38.78 9.05
N SER A 4 -5.83 38.56 9.47
CA SER A 4 -6.27 37.35 10.17
C SER A 4 -6.79 36.35 9.14
N TYR A 5 -6.13 35.21 9.02
CA TYR A 5 -6.52 34.15 8.09
C TYR A 5 -7.46 33.16 8.78
N PRO A 6 -8.62 32.83 8.18
CA PRO A 6 -9.44 31.74 8.65
C PRO A 6 -8.68 30.40 8.59
N LYS A 7 -8.79 29.54 9.59
CA LYS A 7 -8.15 28.20 9.61
C LYS A 7 -8.64 27.26 8.49
N SER A 8 -9.70 27.64 7.79
CA SER A 8 -10.23 26.92 6.62
C SER A 8 -9.45 27.18 5.33
N ILE A 9 -8.54 28.18 5.28
CA ILE A 9 -7.68 28.41 4.13
C ILE A 9 -6.71 27.24 4.01
N THR A 10 -6.70 26.60 2.83
CA THR A 10 -5.84 25.45 2.49
C THR A 10 -4.84 25.78 1.38
N LEU A 11 -5.04 26.88 0.63
CA LEU A 11 -4.18 27.35 -0.44
C LEU A 11 -4.21 28.87 -0.52
N ILE A 12 -3.07 29.48 -0.78
CA ILE A 12 -2.89 30.87 -1.21
C ILE A 12 -1.95 30.80 -2.40
N GLU A 13 -2.45 31.15 -3.57
CA GLU A 13 -1.69 31.12 -4.81
C GLU A 13 -0.55 32.15 -4.82
N SER A 14 0.49 31.82 -5.55
CA SER A 14 1.61 32.72 -5.83
C SER A 14 1.07 33.98 -6.51
N GLY A 15 1.49 35.12 -6.03
CA GLY A 15 0.97 36.42 -6.54
C GLY A 15 -0.35 36.91 -5.90
N ALA A 16 -1.04 36.12 -5.08
CA ALA A 16 -2.31 36.51 -4.43
C ALA A 16 -2.21 37.84 -3.64
N PHE A 17 -0.99 38.26 -3.28
CA PHE A 17 -0.70 39.48 -2.54
C PHE A 17 0.44 40.31 -3.15
N GLU A 18 0.69 40.16 -4.46
CA GLU A 18 1.86 40.74 -5.14
C GLU A 18 1.94 42.28 -5.00
N ASP A 19 0.80 42.96 -5.03
CA ASP A 19 0.71 44.42 -4.86
C ASP A 19 0.35 44.83 -3.41
N SER A 20 0.54 43.95 -2.44
CA SER A 20 0.17 44.24 -1.05
C SER A 20 1.39 44.22 -0.12
N SER A 21 1.27 44.92 1.01
CA SER A 21 2.28 44.93 2.08
C SER A 21 2.23 43.63 2.94
N ILE A 22 1.60 42.58 2.45
CA ILE A 22 1.43 41.33 3.20
C ILE A 22 2.68 40.47 3.03
N THR A 23 3.43 40.31 4.11
CA THR A 23 4.66 39.49 4.14
C THR A 23 4.52 38.26 5.08
N LYS A 24 3.40 38.17 5.81
CA LYS A 24 3.17 37.06 6.79
C LYS A 24 2.05 36.15 6.31
N TYR A 25 2.37 34.90 6.09
CA TYR A 25 1.44 33.85 5.72
C TYR A 25 1.04 33.00 6.93
N PRO A 26 -0.11 32.28 6.87
CA PRO A 26 -0.55 31.42 7.95
C PRO A 26 0.49 30.38 8.31
N THR A 27 0.78 30.19 9.59
CA THR A 27 1.80 29.24 10.08
C THR A 27 1.44 27.76 9.85
N TRP A 28 0.19 27.47 9.48
CA TRP A 28 -0.25 26.11 9.10
C TRP A 28 -0.12 25.81 7.60
N LEU A 29 0.25 26.79 6.78
CA LEU A 29 0.60 26.63 5.36
C LEU A 29 2.12 26.64 5.19
N SER A 30 2.60 25.90 4.20
CA SER A 30 4.01 25.88 3.78
C SER A 30 4.13 26.41 2.37
N LYS A 31 5.27 27.00 2.02
CA LYS A 31 5.55 27.47 0.66
C LYS A 31 5.83 26.26 -0.24
N GLY A 32 5.11 26.12 -1.35
CA GLY A 32 5.32 25.12 -2.38
C GLY A 32 6.39 25.50 -3.38
N ASN A 33 6.76 24.58 -4.28
CA ASN A 33 7.76 24.79 -5.32
C ASN A 33 7.37 25.82 -6.37
N ASN A 34 6.05 26.01 -6.58
CA ASN A 34 5.47 27.02 -7.47
C ASN A 34 5.29 28.40 -6.81
N GLY A 35 5.73 28.56 -5.56
CA GLY A 35 5.57 29.79 -4.79
C GLY A 35 4.27 29.92 -4.01
N ASP A 36 3.29 29.01 -4.20
CA ASP A 36 2.05 28.98 -3.44
C ASP A 36 2.29 28.63 -1.97
N TYR A 37 1.41 29.11 -1.09
CA TYR A 37 1.38 28.68 0.31
C TYR A 37 0.21 27.73 0.49
N GLY A 38 0.50 26.46 0.75
CA GLY A 38 -0.49 25.40 0.82
C GLY A 38 -0.21 24.35 1.90
N ILE A 39 -1.11 23.39 1.98
CA ILE A 39 -0.89 22.19 2.81
C ILE A 39 -0.14 21.16 1.96
N PHE A 40 1.17 21.07 2.19
CA PHE A 40 2.02 20.08 1.54
C PHE A 40 2.39 18.99 2.52
N THR A 41 2.41 17.76 2.05
CA THR A 41 2.91 16.63 2.82
C THR A 41 3.81 15.73 1.97
N LYS A 42 4.74 15.03 2.62
CA LYS A 42 5.64 14.10 1.95
C LYS A 42 5.10 12.68 2.09
N ILE A 43 4.91 12.01 0.97
CA ILE A 43 4.47 10.62 0.89
C ILE A 43 5.65 9.74 0.49
N LYS A 44 5.90 8.67 1.26
CA LYS A 44 6.94 7.67 0.99
C LYS A 44 6.32 6.38 0.49
N TYR A 45 6.90 5.79 -0.55
CA TYR A 45 6.55 4.47 -1.04
C TYR A 45 7.74 3.80 -1.75
N LYS A 46 7.63 2.49 -1.95
CA LYS A 46 8.69 1.68 -2.55
C LYS A 46 8.41 1.42 -4.02
N GLY A 47 9.47 1.36 -4.80
CA GLY A 47 9.43 0.95 -6.19
C GLY A 47 10.80 0.52 -6.67
N THR A 48 10.95 0.35 -7.98
CA THR A 48 12.21 -0.04 -8.61
C THR A 48 12.50 0.87 -9.80
N ASP A 49 13.64 1.54 -9.77
CA ASP A 49 14.19 2.26 -10.91
C ASP A 49 14.75 1.24 -11.92
N LYS A 50 14.27 1.32 -13.15
CA LYS A 50 14.61 0.41 -14.27
C LYS A 50 15.46 1.10 -15.32
N TYR A 51 16.68 1.45 -14.97
CA TYR A 51 17.63 2.10 -15.89
C TYR A 51 17.91 1.24 -17.13
N SER A 52 17.92 -0.10 -16.98
CA SER A 52 18.10 -1.02 -18.10
C SER A 52 17.02 -0.83 -19.18
N GLU A 53 15.76 -0.65 -18.78
CA GLU A 53 14.65 -0.40 -19.70
C GLU A 53 14.70 1.02 -20.28
N ALA A 54 15.04 2.03 -19.47
CA ALA A 54 15.20 3.41 -19.93
C ALA A 54 16.23 3.52 -21.08
N TYR A 55 17.37 2.83 -20.98
CA TYR A 55 18.39 2.83 -22.02
C TYR A 55 18.01 2.00 -23.26
N LYS A 56 17.09 1.01 -23.13
CA LYS A 56 16.49 0.35 -24.30
C LYS A 56 15.59 1.33 -25.06
N VAL A 57 14.77 2.12 -24.33
CA VAL A 57 13.94 3.18 -24.93
C VAL A 57 14.82 4.18 -25.70
N LEU A 58 15.94 4.65 -25.14
CA LEU A 58 16.87 5.55 -25.83
C LEU A 58 17.33 4.98 -27.17
N LYS A 59 17.69 3.69 -27.23
CA LYS A 59 18.11 3.03 -28.49
C LYS A 59 16.99 3.06 -29.54
N ILE A 60 15.74 2.81 -29.11
CA ILE A 60 14.58 2.81 -30.02
C ILE A 60 14.27 4.24 -30.47
N VAL A 61 14.29 5.23 -29.57
CA VAL A 61 14.15 6.65 -29.91
C VAL A 61 15.15 7.05 -31.02
N ASN A 62 16.42 6.70 -30.83
CA ASN A 62 17.48 7.05 -31.80
C ASN A 62 17.34 6.30 -33.13
N LYS A 63 16.84 5.06 -33.10
CA LYS A 63 16.49 4.34 -34.33
C LYS A 63 15.36 5.05 -35.11
N GLU A 64 14.30 5.47 -34.41
CA GLU A 64 13.19 6.22 -35.03
C GLU A 64 13.65 7.57 -35.58
N ARG A 65 14.45 8.32 -34.84
CA ARG A 65 14.99 9.61 -35.27
C ARG A 65 15.89 9.45 -36.49
N LYS A 66 16.80 8.47 -36.49
CA LYS A 66 17.69 8.15 -37.64
C LYS A 66 16.89 7.81 -38.89
N SER A 67 15.77 7.07 -38.76
CA SER A 67 14.89 6.75 -39.90
C SER A 67 14.26 7.97 -40.58
N LYS A 68 14.25 9.10 -39.85
CA LYS A 68 13.73 10.41 -40.31
C LYS A 68 14.85 11.42 -40.63
N GLY A 69 16.12 10.98 -40.67
CA GLY A 69 17.26 11.86 -40.93
C GLY A 69 17.61 12.82 -39.80
N LEU A 70 17.11 12.55 -38.58
CA LEU A 70 17.33 13.41 -37.41
C LEU A 70 18.54 12.95 -36.58
N SER A 71 19.22 13.89 -35.94
CA SER A 71 20.33 13.62 -35.03
C SER A 71 19.88 12.80 -33.82
N GLU A 72 20.76 11.93 -33.33
CA GLU A 72 20.54 11.15 -32.12
C GLU A 72 20.46 12.05 -30.88
N LEU A 73 19.54 11.74 -29.96
CA LEU A 73 19.51 12.32 -28.63
C LEU A 73 20.53 11.63 -27.72
N LYS A 74 21.13 12.39 -26.83
CA LYS A 74 22.04 11.89 -25.79
C LYS A 74 21.34 11.85 -24.43
N MET A 75 21.55 10.76 -23.66
CA MET A 75 21.08 10.73 -22.28
C MET A 75 21.81 11.80 -21.48
N ASP A 76 21.07 12.73 -20.93
CA ASP A 76 21.59 13.75 -20.02
C ASP A 76 21.40 13.30 -18.57
N LYS A 77 22.38 13.55 -17.71
CA LYS A 77 22.36 13.10 -16.31
C LYS A 77 21.21 13.75 -15.53
N ASP A 78 21.04 15.05 -15.65
CA ASP A 78 20.06 15.79 -14.85
C ASP A 78 18.65 15.49 -15.34
N LEU A 79 18.44 15.41 -16.66
CA LEU A 79 17.17 14.97 -17.24
C LEU A 79 16.83 13.51 -16.88
N LEU A 80 17.83 12.61 -16.78
CA LEU A 80 17.62 11.22 -16.36
C LEU A 80 17.14 11.17 -14.89
N ASP A 81 17.79 11.92 -14.01
CA ASP A 81 17.41 11.98 -12.60
C ASP A 81 15.97 12.55 -12.44
N VAL A 82 15.65 13.62 -13.18
CA VAL A 82 14.31 14.20 -13.24
C VAL A 82 13.29 13.24 -13.81
N ALA A 83 13.59 12.57 -14.93
CA ALA A 83 12.67 11.60 -15.55
C ALA A 83 12.37 10.41 -14.62
N MET A 84 13.35 9.92 -13.85
CA MET A 84 13.13 8.87 -12.83
C MET A 84 12.24 9.37 -11.69
N GLN A 85 12.46 10.60 -11.19
CA GLN A 85 11.58 11.24 -10.22
C GLN A 85 10.16 11.38 -10.76
N ARG A 86 10.01 11.90 -11.98
CA ARG A 86 8.71 12.06 -12.64
C ARG A 86 8.00 10.71 -12.86
N ALA A 87 8.71 9.66 -13.24
CA ALA A 87 8.12 8.32 -13.39
C ALA A 87 7.56 7.78 -12.06
N ALA A 88 8.22 8.07 -10.94
CA ALA A 88 7.65 7.81 -9.63
C ALA A 88 6.43 8.70 -9.35
N GLU A 89 6.50 10.01 -9.58
CA GLU A 89 5.36 10.92 -9.41
C GLU A 89 4.14 10.49 -10.25
N VAL A 90 4.35 10.08 -11.51
CA VAL A 90 3.32 9.57 -12.43
C VAL A 90 2.67 8.28 -11.90
N ALA A 91 3.40 7.42 -11.19
CA ALA A 91 2.81 6.26 -10.52
C ALA A 91 1.77 6.67 -9.46
N LEU A 92 2.00 7.79 -8.78
CA LEU A 92 1.12 8.33 -7.76
C LEU A 92 -0.01 9.18 -8.37
N TYR A 93 0.32 10.00 -9.37
CA TYR A 93 -0.58 10.92 -10.06
C TYR A 93 -0.26 10.94 -11.57
N PHE A 94 -1.07 10.27 -12.37
CA PHE A 94 -0.85 10.10 -13.81
C PHE A 94 -1.22 11.39 -14.57
N SER A 95 -0.35 12.40 -14.46
CA SER A 95 -0.58 13.74 -15.00
C SER A 95 0.73 14.45 -15.34
N HIS A 96 0.69 15.40 -16.27
CA HIS A 96 1.75 16.38 -16.47
C HIS A 96 1.84 17.41 -15.33
N THR A 97 0.76 17.58 -14.57
CA THR A 97 0.81 18.28 -13.29
C THR A 97 1.44 17.36 -12.25
N ARG A 98 2.38 17.86 -11.48
CA ARG A 98 3.03 17.11 -10.40
C ARG A 98 2.09 16.96 -9.21
N PRO A 99 2.30 15.96 -8.32
CA PRO A 99 1.45 15.77 -7.14
C PRO A 99 1.43 16.92 -6.14
N ASP A 100 2.37 17.86 -6.24
CA ASP A 100 2.42 19.10 -5.44
C ASP A 100 1.71 20.30 -6.11
N GLY A 101 0.98 20.05 -7.22
CA GLY A 101 0.25 21.05 -7.98
C GLY A 101 1.08 21.82 -9.00
N SER A 102 2.42 21.67 -8.99
CA SER A 102 3.28 22.36 -9.94
C SER A 102 3.28 21.71 -11.32
N SER A 103 3.69 22.45 -12.36
CA SER A 103 3.91 21.91 -13.69
C SER A 103 5.05 20.90 -13.72
N CYS A 104 5.02 19.91 -14.64
CA CYS A 104 6.16 19.01 -14.87
C CYS A 104 7.46 19.77 -15.16
N PHE A 105 7.38 20.91 -15.84
CA PHE A 105 8.51 21.78 -16.16
C PHE A 105 9.19 22.40 -14.93
N SER A 106 8.52 22.47 -13.77
CA SER A 106 9.14 22.90 -12.53
C SER A 106 10.15 21.90 -11.94
N ALA A 107 10.24 20.71 -12.51
CA ALA A 107 11.19 19.68 -12.05
C ALA A 107 12.65 20.04 -12.44
N THR A 108 12.84 20.77 -13.51
CA THR A 108 14.12 21.33 -13.98
C THR A 108 13.87 22.38 -15.06
N ASP A 109 14.75 23.35 -15.17
CA ASP A 109 14.79 24.37 -16.23
C ASP A 109 15.29 23.84 -17.58
N LYS A 110 15.90 22.62 -17.59
CA LYS A 110 16.41 21.96 -18.82
C LYS A 110 15.33 21.24 -19.63
N MET A 111 14.13 21.07 -19.12
CA MET A 111 13.07 20.30 -19.77
C MET A 111 12.16 21.17 -20.63
N GLU A 112 12.12 20.90 -21.95
CA GLU A 112 11.30 21.58 -22.93
C GLU A 112 10.01 20.83 -23.30
N ALA A 113 10.00 19.50 -23.15
CA ALA A 113 8.84 18.65 -23.41
C ALA A 113 8.85 17.40 -22.55
N GLU A 114 7.65 16.87 -22.24
CA GLU A 114 7.46 15.65 -21.48
C GLU A 114 6.52 14.69 -22.22
N ASN A 115 6.88 13.40 -22.30
CA ASN A 115 5.99 12.28 -22.60
C ASN A 115 5.81 11.41 -21.36
N ILE A 116 4.58 11.02 -21.04
CA ILE A 116 4.29 10.07 -19.95
C ILE A 116 3.52 8.86 -20.47
N ALA A 117 3.75 7.70 -19.87
CA ALA A 117 3.00 6.48 -20.15
C ALA A 117 2.95 5.56 -18.92
N GLY A 118 2.00 4.61 -18.90
CA GLY A 118 1.88 3.64 -17.83
C GLY A 118 1.19 2.36 -18.28
N GLY A 119 1.62 1.23 -17.69
CA GLY A 119 1.06 -0.09 -17.99
C GLY A 119 1.80 -0.88 -19.08
N GLN A 120 2.56 -0.24 -19.95
CA GLN A 120 3.38 -0.94 -20.94
C GLN A 120 4.52 -1.69 -20.25
N SER A 121 4.66 -2.98 -20.52
CA SER A 121 5.58 -3.85 -19.79
C SER A 121 7.02 -3.87 -20.32
N SER A 122 7.29 -3.23 -21.46
CA SER A 122 8.61 -3.21 -22.11
C SER A 122 8.89 -1.91 -22.85
N ALA A 123 10.17 -1.66 -23.14
CA ALA A 123 10.62 -0.53 -23.96
C ALA A 123 9.97 -0.50 -25.35
N ASP A 124 9.84 -1.66 -26.01
CA ASP A 124 9.18 -1.75 -27.32
C ASP A 124 7.70 -1.39 -27.24
N ALA A 125 7.00 -1.88 -26.22
CA ALA A 125 5.56 -1.62 -26.04
C ALA A 125 5.29 -0.13 -25.78
N VAL A 126 6.08 0.54 -24.92
CA VAL A 126 5.88 1.97 -24.65
C VAL A 126 6.25 2.82 -25.87
N MET A 127 7.33 2.49 -26.57
CA MET A 127 7.70 3.21 -27.79
C MET A 127 6.67 3.05 -28.90
N THR A 128 6.10 1.85 -29.08
CA THR A 128 4.97 1.65 -30.00
C THR A 128 3.78 2.54 -29.64
N SER A 129 3.43 2.63 -28.35
CA SER A 129 2.35 3.49 -27.88
C SER A 129 2.63 4.98 -28.16
N TRP A 130 3.82 5.45 -27.86
CA TRP A 130 4.22 6.83 -28.09
C TRP A 130 4.30 7.19 -29.58
N MET A 131 4.86 6.32 -30.40
CA MET A 131 4.95 6.58 -31.86
C MET A 131 3.60 6.53 -32.56
N ASN A 132 2.61 5.84 -32.02
CA ASN A 132 1.24 5.84 -32.53
C ASN A 132 0.41 7.06 -32.06
N SER A 133 0.88 7.81 -31.09
CA SER A 133 0.26 9.06 -30.61
C SER A 133 0.90 10.26 -31.28
N ALA A 134 0.11 11.11 -31.94
CA ALA A 134 0.63 12.26 -32.69
C ALA A 134 1.45 13.22 -31.82
N GLY A 135 0.98 13.57 -30.64
CA GLY A 135 1.67 14.48 -29.72
C GLY A 135 2.97 13.90 -29.16
N HIS A 136 2.93 12.65 -28.69
CA HIS A 136 4.12 11.99 -28.17
C HIS A 136 5.18 11.79 -29.27
N ARG A 137 4.75 11.39 -30.48
CA ARG A 137 5.62 11.24 -31.64
C ARG A 137 6.25 12.56 -32.05
N ALA A 138 5.50 13.68 -32.01
CA ALA A 138 6.03 15.00 -32.32
C ALA A 138 7.19 15.36 -31.39
N ASN A 139 7.07 15.14 -30.09
CA ASN A 139 8.16 15.38 -29.13
C ASN A 139 9.39 14.51 -29.48
N ILE A 140 9.21 13.21 -29.78
CA ILE A 140 10.32 12.30 -30.11
C ILE A 140 11.04 12.73 -31.39
N LEU A 141 10.33 13.29 -32.38
CA LEU A 141 10.86 13.66 -33.68
C LEU A 141 11.19 15.14 -33.82
N THR A 142 11.11 15.93 -32.75
CA THR A 142 11.51 17.35 -32.77
C THR A 142 12.99 17.49 -33.08
N SER A 143 13.33 18.23 -34.14
CA SER A 143 14.67 18.28 -34.71
C SER A 143 15.71 18.98 -33.82
N TYR A 144 15.28 20.02 -33.10
CA TYR A 144 16.19 20.84 -32.29
C TYR A 144 16.51 20.28 -30.92
N PHE A 145 15.83 19.23 -30.44
CA PHE A 145 16.22 18.53 -29.22
C PHE A 145 17.57 17.83 -29.37
N LYS A 146 18.42 17.94 -28.36
CA LYS A 146 19.77 17.34 -28.29
C LYS A 146 19.89 16.32 -27.15
N THR A 147 19.13 16.52 -26.08
CA THR A 147 19.20 15.75 -24.85
C THR A 147 17.87 15.11 -24.51
N ILE A 148 17.94 14.01 -23.79
CA ILE A 148 16.79 13.28 -23.28
C ILE A 148 17.11 12.68 -21.90
N GLY A 149 16.14 12.75 -20.99
CA GLY A 149 16.07 11.89 -19.81
C GLY A 149 14.96 10.87 -19.96
N ILE A 150 15.19 9.62 -19.60
CA ILE A 150 14.16 8.58 -19.68
C ILE A 150 14.01 7.92 -18.31
N GLY A 151 12.82 8.07 -17.72
CA GLY A 151 12.41 7.42 -16.49
C GLY A 151 11.64 6.12 -16.76
N CYS A 152 12.01 5.06 -16.07
CA CYS A 152 11.25 3.83 -15.99
C CYS A 152 11.17 3.37 -14.53
N PHE A 153 9.98 3.39 -13.97
CA PHE A 153 9.73 3.09 -12.57
C PHE A 153 8.66 2.01 -12.44
N THR A 154 8.91 0.99 -11.60
CA THR A 154 7.93 -0.07 -11.35
C THR A 154 7.37 0.03 -9.94
N GLN A 155 6.05 0.06 -9.82
CA GLN A 155 5.34 0.06 -8.56
C GLN A 155 4.12 -0.86 -8.60
N GLY A 156 4.03 -1.79 -7.64
CA GLY A 156 2.88 -2.71 -7.56
C GLY A 156 2.68 -3.64 -8.75
N GLY A 157 3.72 -3.84 -9.57
CA GLY A 157 3.67 -4.63 -10.80
C GLY A 157 3.34 -3.80 -12.06
N THR A 158 3.00 -2.51 -11.92
CA THR A 158 2.78 -1.59 -13.03
C THR A 158 4.06 -0.83 -13.33
N VAL A 159 4.37 -0.63 -14.61
CA VAL A 159 5.53 0.12 -15.09
C VAL A 159 5.07 1.51 -15.54
N PHE A 160 5.80 2.54 -15.13
CA PHE A 160 5.58 3.95 -15.46
C PHE A 160 6.78 4.48 -16.20
N TRP A 161 6.51 5.28 -17.23
CA TRP A 161 7.50 5.76 -18.17
C TRP A 161 7.38 7.26 -18.35
N VAL A 162 8.54 7.91 -18.43
CA VAL A 162 8.63 9.34 -18.69
C VAL A 162 9.78 9.59 -19.66
N GLN A 163 9.60 10.48 -20.63
CA GLN A 163 10.65 11.09 -21.43
C GLN A 163 10.64 12.58 -21.16
N CYS A 164 11.78 13.14 -20.80
CA CYS A 164 12.03 14.58 -20.67
C CYS A 164 13.02 14.98 -21.77
N PHE A 165 12.66 15.95 -22.60
CA PHE A 165 13.49 16.40 -23.74
C PHE A 165 14.09 17.77 -23.44
N GLY A 166 15.28 18.03 -23.96
CA GLY A 166 15.99 19.30 -23.79
C GLY A 166 16.88 19.67 -24.96
N THR A 167 17.36 20.90 -24.92
CA THR A 167 18.18 21.52 -25.99
C THR A 167 19.63 21.76 -25.58
N ASP A 168 19.97 21.59 -24.31
CA ASP A 168 21.28 21.84 -23.76
C ASP A 168 22.38 20.91 -24.28
N THR A 169 23.62 21.28 -24.02
CA THR A 169 24.76 20.37 -24.18
C THR A 169 24.65 19.23 -23.17
N PRO A 170 24.70 17.97 -23.58
CA PRO A 170 24.45 16.84 -22.69
C PRO A 170 25.57 16.65 -21.66
N ALA A 171 25.20 16.57 -20.38
CA ALA A 171 26.03 15.97 -19.35
C ALA A 171 25.88 14.45 -19.43
N THR A 172 26.75 13.78 -20.18
CA THR A 172 26.63 12.35 -20.43
C THR A 172 26.87 11.51 -19.17
N ILE A 173 26.13 10.42 -19.06
CA ILE A 173 26.24 9.46 -17.95
C ILE A 173 26.23 8.03 -18.46
N SER A 174 27.10 7.19 -17.92
CA SER A 174 27.01 5.73 -18.09
C SER A 174 25.76 5.19 -17.40
N ARG A 175 25.16 4.15 -17.99
CA ARG A 175 23.92 3.56 -17.47
C ARG A 175 24.09 3.07 -16.03
N PRO A 176 23.30 3.61 -15.07
CA PRO A 176 23.25 3.07 -13.72
C PRO A 176 22.64 1.65 -13.68
N ALA A 177 22.88 0.91 -12.61
CA ALA A 177 22.23 -0.37 -12.36
C ALA A 177 20.76 -0.15 -11.90
N ASP A 178 19.88 -1.10 -12.25
CA ASP A 178 18.54 -1.16 -11.72
C ASP A 178 18.59 -1.28 -10.19
N LYS A 179 17.71 -0.56 -9.47
CA LYS A 179 17.73 -0.56 -8.00
C LYS A 179 16.34 -0.41 -7.39
N ASN A 180 16.13 -1.09 -6.25
CA ASN A 180 14.97 -0.84 -5.41
C ASN A 180 15.17 0.46 -4.63
N VAL A 181 14.14 1.30 -4.62
CA VAL A 181 14.21 2.61 -3.98
C VAL A 181 13.02 2.85 -3.05
N VAL A 182 13.23 3.75 -2.09
CA VAL A 182 12.13 4.39 -1.35
C VAL A 182 12.07 5.82 -1.84
N VAL A 183 11.05 6.13 -2.61
CA VAL A 183 10.84 7.49 -3.10
C VAL A 183 10.05 8.32 -2.08
N THR A 184 10.31 9.62 -2.09
CA THR A 184 9.57 10.61 -1.30
C THR A 184 9.01 11.65 -2.25
N VAL A 185 7.69 11.73 -2.34
CA VAL A 185 6.98 12.66 -3.23
C VAL A 185 6.24 13.69 -2.37
N THR A 186 6.39 14.95 -2.69
CA THR A 186 5.58 16.03 -2.10
C THR A 186 4.22 16.04 -2.79
N VAL A 187 3.16 16.13 -2.00
CA VAL A 187 1.78 16.23 -2.49
C VAL A 187 1.08 17.42 -1.83
N ASP A 188 0.18 18.05 -2.54
CA ASP A 188 -0.61 19.17 -2.04
C ASP A 188 -2.00 18.75 -1.52
N GLY A 189 -2.77 19.73 -1.07
CA GLY A 189 -4.14 19.52 -0.58
C GLY A 189 -5.12 19.12 -1.68
N ASP A 190 -4.90 19.57 -2.90
CA ASP A 190 -5.75 19.25 -4.05
C ASP A 190 -5.61 17.77 -4.43
N PHE A 191 -4.37 17.29 -4.59
CA PHE A 191 -4.12 15.85 -4.78
C PHE A 191 -4.78 15.01 -3.67
N LEU A 192 -4.62 15.43 -2.39
CA LEU A 192 -5.20 14.69 -1.26
C LEU A 192 -6.73 14.69 -1.27
N SER A 193 -7.37 15.73 -1.80
CA SER A 193 -8.82 15.82 -1.94
C SER A 193 -9.38 14.90 -3.03
N LYS A 194 -8.64 14.73 -4.11
CA LYS A 194 -8.99 13.88 -5.27
C LYS A 194 -8.71 12.40 -5.06
N THR A 195 -7.81 12.05 -4.15
CA THR A 195 -7.40 10.67 -3.93
C THR A 195 -8.17 9.97 -2.81
N LYS A 196 -8.17 8.63 -2.82
CA LYS A 196 -8.80 7.78 -1.80
C LYS A 196 -7.75 6.98 -1.04
N LEU A 197 -7.67 7.21 0.27
CA LEU A 197 -6.87 6.39 1.16
C LEU A 197 -7.61 5.08 1.51
N ARG A 198 -6.99 3.94 1.31
CA ARG A 198 -7.59 2.62 1.54
C ARG A 198 -6.67 1.70 2.33
N LEU A 199 -7.28 0.83 3.14
CA LEU A 199 -6.62 -0.30 3.79
C LEU A 199 -6.78 -1.58 2.95
N ASP A 200 -5.82 -2.52 3.08
CA ASP A 200 -5.79 -3.82 2.38
C ASP A 200 -6.96 -4.74 2.72
N SER A 201 -7.84 -4.36 3.63
CA SER A 201 -8.99 -5.15 4.04
C SER A 201 -10.17 -4.28 4.45
N SER A 202 -11.38 -4.74 4.15
CA SER A 202 -12.63 -4.13 4.63
C SER A 202 -12.80 -4.32 6.14
N SER A 203 -12.23 -5.40 6.70
CA SER A 203 -12.25 -5.69 8.14
C SER A 203 -11.04 -6.52 8.56
N TYR A 204 -10.61 -6.37 9.81
CA TYR A 204 -9.51 -7.14 10.40
C TYR A 204 -10.00 -8.12 11.45
N ASN A 205 -10.52 -9.27 10.99
CA ASN A 205 -10.99 -10.33 11.89
C ASN A 205 -9.82 -11.23 12.31
N LEU A 206 -9.48 -11.21 13.59
CA LEU A 206 -8.32 -11.89 14.14
C LEU A 206 -8.70 -12.87 15.24
N LYS A 207 -7.81 -13.81 15.52
CA LYS A 207 -7.87 -14.65 16.74
C LYS A 207 -6.97 -14.05 17.81
N ILE A 208 -7.30 -14.25 19.08
CA ILE A 208 -6.44 -13.83 20.21
C ILE A 208 -5.00 -14.29 19.97
N GLY A 209 -4.05 -13.39 20.20
CA GLY A 209 -2.62 -13.64 20.05
C GLY A 209 -2.11 -13.51 18.61
N ASN A 210 -2.99 -13.36 17.60
CA ASN A 210 -2.59 -13.11 16.23
C ASN A 210 -2.18 -11.63 16.06
N LYS A 211 -1.25 -11.44 15.13
CA LYS A 211 -0.78 -10.13 14.69
C LYS A 211 -1.04 -9.99 13.20
N LYS A 212 -1.36 -8.79 12.75
CA LYS A 212 -1.54 -8.44 11.32
C LYS A 212 -1.00 -7.05 11.09
N THR A 213 -0.10 -6.88 10.17
CA THR A 213 0.31 -5.55 9.70
C THR A 213 -0.69 -5.10 8.63
N VAL A 214 -1.20 -3.90 8.77
CA VAL A 214 -2.05 -3.27 7.78
C VAL A 214 -1.21 -2.74 6.63
N LYS A 215 -1.80 -2.74 5.43
CA LYS A 215 -1.23 -2.08 4.25
C LYS A 215 -2.16 -0.94 3.85
N LEU A 216 -1.58 0.21 3.55
CA LEU A 216 -2.32 1.40 3.13
C LEU A 216 -1.99 1.73 1.68
N TYR A 217 -3.03 2.05 0.93
CA TYR A 217 -2.93 2.40 -0.47
C TYR A 217 -3.56 3.77 -0.69
N VAL A 218 -2.97 4.52 -1.58
CA VAL A 218 -3.58 5.69 -2.18
C VAL A 218 -3.96 5.35 -3.62
N GLN A 219 -5.16 5.72 -4.02
CA GLN A 219 -5.62 5.56 -5.39
C GLN A 219 -5.09 6.71 -6.24
N ASN A 220 -4.55 6.42 -7.43
CA ASN A 220 -4.19 7.44 -8.39
C ASN A 220 -5.47 8.16 -8.88
N PRO A 221 -5.58 9.50 -8.75
CA PRO A 221 -6.80 10.22 -9.13
C PRO A 221 -7.16 10.09 -10.61
N GLU A 222 -6.16 10.10 -11.49
CA GLU A 222 -6.33 10.05 -12.95
C GLU A 222 -6.37 8.61 -13.48
N TRP A 223 -6.06 7.63 -12.64
CA TRP A 223 -6.09 6.22 -13.04
C TRP A 223 -6.69 5.35 -11.93
N ALA A 224 -8.02 5.23 -11.91
CA ALA A 224 -8.80 4.64 -10.82
C ALA A 224 -8.44 3.19 -10.44
N SER A 225 -7.92 2.39 -11.36
CA SER A 225 -7.46 1.01 -11.07
C SER A 225 -6.07 0.97 -10.44
N GLN A 226 -5.26 2.02 -10.58
CA GLN A 226 -3.92 2.10 -10.02
C GLN A 226 -3.97 2.51 -8.54
N ASN A 227 -3.31 1.69 -7.71
CA ASN A 227 -3.22 1.92 -6.28
C ASN A 227 -1.77 1.79 -5.82
N VAL A 228 -1.23 2.84 -5.26
CA VAL A 228 0.13 2.88 -4.73
C VAL A 228 0.16 2.42 -3.28
N LEU A 229 0.95 1.38 -2.99
CA LEU A 229 1.19 0.91 -1.62
C LEU A 229 2.14 1.88 -0.91
N LEU A 230 1.62 2.58 0.08
CA LEU A 230 2.39 3.54 0.86
C LEU A 230 3.19 2.88 1.99
N ASP A 231 4.32 3.49 2.35
CA ASP A 231 5.05 3.10 3.54
C ASP A 231 4.26 3.47 4.81
N ASN A 232 4.21 2.56 5.79
CA ASN A 232 3.46 2.81 7.02
C ASN A 232 4.06 3.95 7.87
N SER A 233 5.29 4.36 7.63
CA SER A 233 5.90 5.53 8.28
C SER A 233 5.21 6.86 7.95
N ASN A 234 4.42 6.90 6.87
CA ASN A 234 3.59 8.06 6.51
C ASN A 234 2.45 8.31 7.50
N PHE A 235 2.12 7.34 8.37
CA PHE A 235 0.88 7.36 9.15
C PHE A 235 1.12 7.38 10.64
N THR A 236 0.17 7.98 11.35
CA THR A 236 -0.08 7.72 12.77
C THR A 236 -1.21 6.71 12.88
N PHE A 237 -1.13 5.83 13.88
CA PHE A 237 -2.11 4.76 14.09
C PHE A 237 -2.76 4.88 15.47
N LYS A 238 -4.08 4.73 15.52
CA LYS A 238 -4.85 4.73 16.76
C LYS A 238 -5.75 3.50 16.85
N SER A 239 -5.76 2.85 18.00
CA SER A 239 -6.80 1.87 18.36
C SER A 239 -7.81 2.54 19.29
N TYR A 240 -9.09 2.42 18.96
CA TYR A 240 -10.18 2.94 19.81
C TYR A 240 -10.48 2.04 21.02
N ASN A 241 -9.90 0.83 21.08
CA ASN A 241 -10.05 -0.06 22.22
C ASN A 241 -8.76 -0.87 22.45
N THR A 242 -7.81 -0.26 23.16
CA THR A 242 -6.49 -0.83 23.45
C THR A 242 -6.55 -2.05 24.38
N LYS A 243 -7.65 -2.25 25.12
CA LYS A 243 -7.92 -3.47 25.89
C LYS A 243 -8.24 -4.66 24.97
N LYS A 244 -8.80 -4.41 23.78
CA LYS A 244 -9.12 -5.46 22.78
C LYS A 244 -7.98 -5.66 21.81
N ALA A 245 -7.50 -4.62 21.17
CA ALA A 245 -6.37 -4.65 20.24
C ALA A 245 -5.49 -3.41 20.43
N THR A 246 -4.19 -3.56 20.22
CA THR A 246 -3.27 -2.43 20.03
C THR A 246 -2.83 -2.40 18.57
N ILE A 247 -2.39 -1.24 18.10
CA ILE A 247 -1.71 -1.08 16.82
C ILE A 247 -0.41 -0.30 17.07
N SER A 248 0.70 -0.77 16.49
CA SER A 248 2.00 -0.11 16.62
C SER A 248 2.16 1.05 15.65
N ALA A 249 3.20 1.86 15.83
CA ALA A 249 3.60 2.90 14.87
C ALA A 249 3.91 2.35 13.47
N THR A 250 4.23 1.05 13.34
CA THR A 250 4.44 0.37 12.07
C THR A 250 3.18 -0.29 11.51
N GLY A 251 1.99 0.05 12.04
CA GLY A 251 0.70 -0.49 11.59
C GLY A 251 0.46 -1.96 11.96
N LYS A 252 1.17 -2.53 12.94
CA LYS A 252 1.00 -3.91 13.37
C LYS A 252 -0.06 -4.05 14.44
N ILE A 253 -1.20 -4.63 14.09
CA ILE A 253 -2.30 -4.94 15.02
C ILE A 253 -1.88 -6.14 15.87
N ASN A 254 -2.12 -6.05 17.20
CA ASN A 254 -1.97 -7.15 18.14
C ASN A 254 -3.31 -7.44 18.83
N ALA A 255 -3.89 -8.60 18.58
CA ALA A 255 -5.18 -9.04 19.12
C ALA A 255 -5.04 -9.54 20.56
N LYS A 256 -5.55 -8.80 21.55
CA LYS A 256 -5.39 -9.06 22.99
C LYS A 256 -6.56 -9.84 23.62
N THR A 257 -7.79 -9.38 23.41
CA THR A 257 -8.98 -10.00 24.01
C THR A 257 -10.14 -10.04 23.02
N VAL A 258 -11.06 -10.99 23.21
CA VAL A 258 -12.26 -11.17 22.37
C VAL A 258 -13.12 -9.90 22.35
N GLY A 259 -13.67 -9.56 21.21
CA GLY A 259 -14.61 -8.46 21.03
C GLY A 259 -14.39 -7.66 19.75
N LYS A 260 -15.24 -6.68 19.52
CA LYS A 260 -15.12 -5.72 18.43
C LYS A 260 -14.09 -4.65 18.78
N TYR A 261 -13.38 -4.15 17.79
CA TYR A 261 -12.46 -3.03 17.90
C TYR A 261 -12.45 -2.20 16.61
N LYS A 262 -11.93 -0.99 16.68
CA LYS A 262 -11.68 -0.12 15.53
C LYS A 262 -10.24 0.36 15.56
N ILE A 263 -9.64 0.52 14.39
CA ILE A 263 -8.35 1.18 14.19
C ILE A 263 -8.55 2.35 13.23
N LYS A 264 -7.75 3.40 13.43
CA LYS A 264 -7.65 4.56 12.53
C LYS A 264 -6.20 4.70 12.09
N ALA A 265 -5.97 4.90 10.81
CA ALA A 265 -4.72 5.38 10.25
C ALA A 265 -4.96 6.82 9.76
N THR A 266 -4.09 7.75 10.16
CA THR A 266 -4.15 9.16 9.76
C THR A 266 -2.85 9.51 9.08
N LEU A 267 -2.91 10.09 7.89
CA LEU A 267 -1.73 10.57 7.17
C LEU A 267 -1.11 11.74 7.96
N LYS A 268 0.19 11.69 8.16
CA LYS A 268 0.93 12.75 8.86
C LYS A 268 0.94 14.04 8.05
N ASN A 269 0.87 15.16 8.72
CA ASN A 269 0.93 16.50 8.11
C ASN A 269 -0.13 16.72 7.00
N ALA A 270 -1.26 16.00 7.08
CA ALA A 270 -2.38 16.14 6.15
C ALA A 270 -3.68 16.25 6.95
N THR A 271 -4.33 17.40 6.89
CA THR A 271 -5.59 17.64 7.62
C THR A 271 -6.70 16.76 7.05
N GLY A 272 -7.40 16.04 7.94
CA GLY A 272 -8.58 15.27 7.54
C GLY A 272 -8.32 13.91 6.86
N THR A 273 -7.14 13.67 6.30
CA THR A 273 -6.86 12.45 5.51
C THR A 273 -6.64 11.25 6.43
N SER A 274 -7.67 10.43 6.58
CA SER A 274 -7.62 9.26 7.45
C SER A 274 -8.59 8.17 7.01
N VAL A 275 -8.30 6.92 7.41
CA VAL A 275 -9.17 5.78 7.19
C VAL A 275 -9.36 4.98 8.47
N THR A 276 -10.61 4.59 8.74
CA THR A 276 -10.99 3.79 9.92
C THR A 276 -11.54 2.45 9.47
N LYS A 277 -11.11 1.36 10.11
CA LYS A 277 -11.66 0.02 9.88
C LYS A 277 -11.95 -0.69 11.20
N SER A 278 -13.01 -1.50 11.15
CA SER A 278 -13.41 -2.34 12.26
C SER A 278 -12.82 -3.74 12.13
N GLY A 279 -12.78 -4.44 13.25
CA GLY A 279 -12.41 -5.85 13.31
C GLY A 279 -13.07 -6.55 14.49
N LYS A 280 -13.10 -7.87 14.43
CA LYS A 280 -13.57 -8.74 15.51
C LYS A 280 -12.46 -9.71 15.93
N ILE A 281 -12.19 -9.77 17.22
CA ILE A 281 -11.28 -10.76 17.79
C ILE A 281 -12.10 -11.91 18.33
N THR A 282 -11.78 -13.11 17.89
CA THR A 282 -12.40 -14.36 18.33
C THR A 282 -11.40 -15.20 19.12
N PHE A 283 -11.93 -16.09 19.95
CA PHE A 283 -11.11 -17.09 20.61
C PHE A 283 -10.78 -18.21 19.60
N PRO A 284 -9.52 -18.70 19.55
CA PRO A 284 -9.16 -19.74 18.59
C PRO A 284 -9.88 -21.05 18.91
N GLN A 285 -10.34 -21.75 17.87
CA GLN A 285 -11.02 -23.03 17.95
C GLN A 285 -10.02 -24.17 17.69
N PRO A 286 -10.06 -25.25 18.48
CA PRO A 286 -9.26 -26.44 18.18
C PRO A 286 -9.71 -27.09 16.86
N LYS A 287 -8.76 -27.46 16.01
CA LYS A 287 -9.02 -28.39 14.89
C LYS A 287 -8.76 -29.81 15.42
N ILE A 288 -9.77 -30.66 15.45
CA ILE A 288 -9.66 -32.02 15.99
C ILE A 288 -9.47 -33.03 14.87
N LYS A 289 -8.74 -34.12 15.20
CA LYS A 289 -8.69 -35.38 14.45
C LYS A 289 -9.11 -36.50 15.38
N VAL A 290 -10.03 -37.36 14.96
CA VAL A 290 -10.47 -38.55 15.70
C VAL A 290 -10.00 -39.79 14.97
N THR A 291 -9.35 -40.70 15.68
CA THR A 291 -8.90 -41.97 15.15
C THR A 291 -9.41 -43.09 16.08
N VAL A 292 -9.97 -44.13 15.52
CA VAL A 292 -10.46 -45.30 16.30
C VAL A 292 -9.46 -46.43 16.18
N LYS A 293 -9.03 -47.00 17.34
CA LYS A 293 -8.16 -48.18 17.43
C LYS A 293 -8.65 -49.10 18.55
N LYS A 294 -8.91 -50.40 18.26
CA LYS A 294 -9.26 -51.44 19.24
C LYS A 294 -10.27 -50.95 20.29
N LYS A 295 -11.49 -50.56 19.89
CA LYS A 295 -12.57 -50.04 20.76
C LYS A 295 -12.25 -48.78 21.56
N LYS A 296 -11.26 -47.99 21.14
CA LYS A 296 -10.86 -46.73 21.77
C LYS A 296 -10.85 -45.63 20.73
N ALA A 297 -11.40 -44.44 21.05
CA ALA A 297 -11.26 -43.25 20.24
C ALA A 297 -10.09 -42.41 20.76
N ILE A 298 -9.23 -41.98 19.85
CA ILE A 298 -8.14 -41.07 20.13
C ILE A 298 -8.48 -39.72 19.47
N VAL A 299 -8.74 -38.73 20.29
CA VAL A 299 -9.02 -37.35 19.85
C VAL A 299 -7.76 -36.52 20.02
N THR A 300 -7.27 -35.92 18.95
CA THR A 300 -6.07 -35.09 18.96
C THR A 300 -6.35 -33.72 18.37
N TRP A 301 -5.55 -32.72 18.76
CA TRP A 301 -5.60 -31.33 18.23
C TRP A 301 -4.26 -30.63 18.37
N LYS A 302 -4.08 -29.51 17.73
CA LYS A 302 -2.88 -28.67 17.89
C LYS A 302 -2.99 -27.78 19.13
N LYS A 303 -1.89 -27.59 19.86
CA LYS A 303 -1.78 -26.65 20.99
C LYS A 303 -2.21 -25.25 20.58
N LEU A 304 -3.10 -24.66 21.38
CA LEU A 304 -3.51 -23.26 21.23
C LEU A 304 -2.85 -22.40 22.32
N LYS A 305 -1.95 -21.49 21.93
CA LYS A 305 -1.21 -20.62 22.86
C LYS A 305 -2.13 -19.81 23.78
N ALA A 306 -3.30 -19.39 23.27
CA ALA A 306 -4.28 -18.59 24.01
C ALA A 306 -5.12 -19.38 25.01
N ALA A 307 -5.10 -20.70 24.95
CA ALA A 307 -5.86 -21.57 25.85
C ALA A 307 -5.09 -21.82 27.17
N LYS A 308 -5.82 -21.91 28.28
CA LYS A 308 -5.33 -22.45 29.55
C LYS A 308 -5.49 -23.97 29.59
N GLY A 309 -6.55 -24.48 28.94
CA GLY A 309 -6.87 -25.90 28.89
C GLY A 309 -8.00 -26.22 27.92
N TYR A 310 -8.51 -27.45 28.01
CA TYR A 310 -9.53 -27.93 27.09
C TYR A 310 -10.59 -28.74 27.81
N TYR A 311 -11.85 -28.61 27.39
CA TYR A 311 -12.91 -29.57 27.71
C TYR A 311 -13.15 -30.48 26.52
N VAL A 312 -13.21 -31.79 26.73
CA VAL A 312 -13.59 -32.75 25.71
C VAL A 312 -15.02 -33.20 25.98
N TYR A 313 -15.84 -33.15 24.96
CA TYR A 313 -17.22 -33.58 24.99
C TYR A 313 -17.44 -34.73 24.01
N ARG A 314 -18.36 -35.64 24.37
CA ARG A 314 -18.81 -36.73 23.53
C ARG A 314 -20.33 -36.75 23.50
N ARG A 315 -20.91 -37.21 22.38
CA ARG A 315 -22.31 -37.57 22.25
C ARG A 315 -22.43 -38.86 21.44
N GLU A 316 -23.54 -39.62 21.64
CA GLU A 316 -23.83 -40.90 21.00
C GLU A 316 -24.96 -40.73 19.98
N ALA A 317 -24.88 -41.43 18.85
CA ALA A 317 -25.96 -41.49 17.86
C ALA A 317 -27.12 -42.39 18.39
N LYS A 318 -28.35 -41.91 18.23
CA LYS A 318 -29.60 -42.62 18.47
C LYS A 318 -30.50 -42.49 17.24
N GLY A 319 -30.45 -43.50 16.35
CA GLY A 319 -31.06 -43.41 15.03
C GLY A 319 -30.54 -42.22 14.26
N LYS A 320 -31.44 -41.38 13.71
CA LYS A 320 -31.10 -40.14 12.98
C LYS A 320 -30.73 -38.95 13.89
N LYS A 321 -30.80 -39.08 15.22
CA LYS A 321 -30.52 -38.01 16.21
C LYS A 321 -29.28 -38.33 17.03
N TYR A 322 -28.82 -37.38 17.84
CA TYR A 322 -27.73 -37.58 18.79
C TYR A 322 -28.18 -37.19 20.20
N THR A 323 -27.58 -37.86 21.21
CA THR A 323 -27.74 -37.49 22.61
C THR A 323 -27.21 -36.10 22.88
N LYS A 324 -27.57 -35.53 24.04
CA LYS A 324 -26.95 -34.27 24.53
C LYS A 324 -25.44 -34.45 24.70
N TRP A 325 -24.67 -33.36 24.49
CA TRP A 325 -23.24 -33.37 24.71
C TRP A 325 -22.87 -33.63 26.17
N LYS A 326 -22.12 -34.66 26.45
CA LYS A 326 -21.58 -34.97 27.77
C LYS A 326 -20.10 -34.61 27.84
N LYS A 327 -19.69 -33.82 28.87
CA LYS A 327 -18.28 -33.53 29.12
C LYS A 327 -17.60 -34.79 29.66
N VAL A 328 -16.63 -35.32 28.92
CA VAL A 328 -15.92 -36.59 29.25
C VAL A 328 -14.53 -36.34 29.85
N LYS A 329 -13.94 -35.13 29.61
CA LYS A 329 -12.63 -34.77 30.19
C LYS A 329 -12.51 -33.27 30.38
N ASN A 330 -11.89 -32.90 31.50
CA ASN A 330 -11.33 -31.55 31.74
C ASN A 330 -9.80 -31.66 31.73
N ILE A 331 -9.16 -30.94 30.80
CA ILE A 331 -7.70 -30.89 30.63
C ILE A 331 -7.25 -29.51 31.05
N LYS A 332 -6.58 -29.41 32.20
CA LYS A 332 -6.18 -28.09 32.78
C LYS A 332 -4.92 -27.51 32.16
N LYS A 333 -4.10 -28.30 31.41
CA LYS A 333 -2.86 -27.86 30.76
C LYS A 333 -3.04 -27.76 29.24
N ASN A 334 -2.69 -26.66 28.62
CA ASN A 334 -2.80 -26.47 27.16
C ASN A 334 -1.77 -27.27 26.34
N THR A 335 -0.77 -27.83 27.01
CA THR A 335 0.21 -28.74 26.39
C THR A 335 -0.35 -30.12 26.13
N THR A 336 -1.39 -30.52 26.87
CA THR A 336 -2.07 -31.81 26.65
C THR A 336 -3.06 -31.68 25.49
N VAL A 337 -2.73 -32.24 24.35
CA VAL A 337 -3.42 -32.09 23.07
C VAL A 337 -3.99 -33.43 22.55
N LYS A 338 -4.18 -34.36 23.45
CA LYS A 338 -4.68 -35.72 23.17
C LYS A 338 -5.61 -36.18 24.28
N TYR A 339 -6.69 -36.84 23.89
CA TYR A 339 -7.60 -37.57 24.79
C TYR A 339 -7.87 -38.96 24.24
N LYS A 340 -7.75 -39.99 25.08
CA LYS A 340 -8.06 -41.36 24.76
C LYS A 340 -9.36 -41.73 25.48
N ASP A 341 -10.40 -42.02 24.70
CA ASP A 341 -11.68 -42.48 25.20
C ASP A 341 -11.76 -44.01 25.09
N SER A 342 -11.74 -44.69 26.22
CA SER A 342 -11.86 -46.17 26.33
C SER A 342 -13.26 -46.63 26.77
N LYS A 343 -14.17 -45.68 27.04
CA LYS A 343 -15.53 -45.96 27.51
C LYS A 343 -16.53 -45.96 26.36
N LEU A 344 -16.24 -46.71 25.29
CA LEU A 344 -17.10 -46.82 24.12
C LEU A 344 -17.84 -48.15 24.12
N LYS A 345 -19.12 -48.14 23.76
CA LYS A 345 -19.94 -49.35 23.58
C LYS A 345 -19.78 -49.90 22.16
N LYS A 346 -19.72 -51.25 22.02
CA LYS A 346 -19.66 -51.91 20.71
C LYS A 346 -20.89 -51.57 19.88
N GLY A 347 -20.73 -51.33 18.58
CA GLY A 347 -21.83 -51.01 17.64
C GLY A 347 -22.42 -49.62 17.77
N LYS A 348 -21.85 -48.70 18.62
CA LYS A 348 -22.35 -47.36 18.77
C LYS A 348 -21.47 -46.33 18.03
N THR A 349 -22.10 -45.35 17.44
CA THR A 349 -21.42 -44.20 16.78
C THR A 349 -21.34 -43.01 17.73
N TYR A 350 -20.19 -42.36 17.78
CA TYR A 350 -19.92 -41.22 18.66
C TYR A 350 -19.38 -40.02 17.89
N GLN A 351 -19.74 -38.85 18.36
CA GLN A 351 -19.13 -37.58 17.93
C GLN A 351 -18.39 -36.93 19.07
N TYR A 352 -17.33 -36.19 18.72
CA TYR A 352 -16.50 -35.47 19.67
C TYR A 352 -16.44 -34.00 19.33
N LYS A 353 -16.34 -33.13 20.34
CA LYS A 353 -15.92 -31.77 20.23
C LYS A 353 -14.95 -31.41 21.35
N VAL A 354 -13.99 -30.51 21.04
CA VAL A 354 -13.05 -29.98 22.00
C VAL A 354 -13.29 -28.49 22.15
N VAL A 355 -13.44 -28.05 23.38
CA VAL A 355 -13.62 -26.64 23.72
C VAL A 355 -12.36 -26.14 24.41
N ALA A 356 -11.59 -25.32 23.73
CA ALA A 356 -10.48 -24.60 24.34
C ALA A 356 -11.01 -23.49 25.24
N TYR A 357 -10.39 -23.26 26.40
CA TYR A 357 -10.80 -22.21 27.30
C TYR A 357 -9.61 -21.47 27.94
N ASN A 358 -9.85 -20.24 28.36
CA ASN A 358 -9.06 -19.52 29.34
C ASN A 358 -10.03 -18.91 30.38
N ARG A 359 -9.52 -18.06 31.29
CA ARG A 359 -10.37 -17.50 32.38
C ARG A 359 -11.65 -16.82 31.89
N LYS A 360 -11.64 -16.21 30.67
CA LYS A 360 -12.73 -15.35 30.17
C LYS A 360 -13.38 -15.85 28.88
N ASN A 361 -12.74 -16.78 28.12
CA ASN A 361 -13.16 -17.11 26.76
C ASN A 361 -13.19 -18.61 26.50
N LYS A 362 -14.04 -19.03 25.57
CA LYS A 362 -14.15 -20.41 25.09
C LYS A 362 -14.20 -20.43 23.57
N GLY A 363 -13.58 -21.43 22.95
CA GLY A 363 -13.61 -21.67 21.50
C GLY A 363 -13.86 -23.15 21.23
N THR A 364 -14.98 -23.48 20.58
CA THR A 364 -15.39 -24.86 20.28
C THR A 364 -14.85 -25.28 18.91
N SER A 365 -14.35 -26.52 18.79
CA SER A 365 -14.01 -27.13 17.49
C SER A 365 -15.24 -27.28 16.61
N ALA A 366 -15.02 -27.37 15.29
CA ALA A 366 -16.01 -28.00 14.42
C ALA A 366 -16.22 -29.47 14.85
N ILE A 367 -17.35 -30.01 14.51
CA ILE A 367 -17.76 -31.38 14.81
C ILE A 367 -17.26 -32.29 13.70
#